data_91cc224d09fb0072a8f7d064666189df
#
_entry.id   91cc224d09fb0072a8f7d064666189df
#
_cell.length_a   1.000
_cell.length_b   1.000
_cell.length_c   1.000
_cell.angle_alpha   90.00
_cell.angle_beta   90.00
_cell.angle_gamma   90.00
#
_symmetry.space_group_name_H-M   'P 1'
#
loop_
_entity.id
_entity.type
_entity.pdbx_description
1 polymer ?
#
loop_
_entity_poly.entity_id
_entity_poly.type
_entity_poly.pdbx_seq_one_letter_code
_entity_poly.pdbx_strand_id
1 'polypeptide(L)'
;IFLDDNLGVHMICVPLAISSTPETQMSFELAMKSLICEIIEKAQCQQDEGIISLYQDCREGMNSSDDIFLNLKMKKYSTGVNRGNARRIRLVGITNGQNLIIDMAECILGKSPEYAHKVIEGSSSVSRKHCRIFWMNGQFYIEDMGSLNHTYVNGSIVKNGEYIPLQAGDVIQIADLQYEVQ
;
A
#
# COMPACT_ATOMS: atom_id res chain seq x y z
N ILE A 1 12.47 -5.70 -15.95
CA ILE A 1 11.11 -6.14 -15.62
C ILE A 1 11.06 -7.63 -15.92
N PHE A 2 10.61 -8.43 -14.95
CA PHE A 2 10.33 -9.86 -15.18
C PHE A 2 9.04 -10.24 -14.46
N LEU A 3 8.39 -11.29 -14.96
CA LEU A 3 7.22 -11.89 -14.36
C LEU A 3 7.69 -13.08 -13.51
N ASP A 4 7.17 -13.20 -12.30
CA ASP A 4 7.33 -14.43 -11.51
C ASP A 4 6.27 -15.49 -11.90
N ASP A 5 6.42 -16.71 -11.38
CA ASP A 5 5.53 -17.83 -11.68
C ASP A 5 4.07 -17.60 -11.25
N ASN A 6 3.79 -16.55 -10.48
CA ASN A 6 2.45 -16.14 -10.04
C ASN A 6 1.92 -14.92 -10.79
N LEU A 7 2.53 -14.56 -11.93
CA LEU A 7 2.22 -13.36 -12.72
C LEU A 7 2.43 -12.04 -11.96
N GLY A 8 3.24 -12.06 -10.91
CA GLY A 8 3.69 -10.86 -10.23
C GLY A 8 4.70 -10.09 -11.08
N VAL A 9 4.41 -8.82 -11.39
CA VAL A 9 5.33 -7.94 -12.11
C VAL A 9 6.35 -7.37 -11.14
N HIS A 10 7.62 -7.76 -11.29
CA HIS A 10 8.71 -7.20 -10.53
C HIS A 10 9.48 -6.18 -11.37
N MET A 11 9.52 -4.94 -10.91
CA MET A 11 10.36 -3.89 -11.49
C MET A 11 11.61 -3.72 -10.63
N ILE A 12 12.76 -4.06 -11.19
CA ILE A 12 14.04 -3.68 -10.61
C ILE A 12 14.37 -2.28 -11.14
N CYS A 13 14.19 -1.26 -10.32
CA CYS A 13 14.74 0.05 -10.60
C CYS A 13 16.24 0.00 -10.27
N VAL A 14 17.08 -0.08 -11.28
CA VAL A 14 18.50 0.21 -11.11
C VAL A 14 18.62 1.73 -11.08
N PRO A 15 19.08 2.34 -9.98
CA PRO A 15 19.35 3.76 -9.96
C PRO A 15 20.54 4.02 -10.90
N LEU A 16 20.23 4.39 -12.13
CA LEU A 16 21.21 4.98 -13.01
C LEU A 16 21.42 6.41 -12.49
N ALA A 17 22.59 6.67 -11.91
CA ALA A 17 23.07 8.01 -11.66
C ALA A 17 23.34 8.69 -13.01
N ILE A 18 22.27 9.09 -13.69
CA ILE A 18 22.36 9.87 -14.92
C ILE A 18 22.21 11.32 -14.49
N SER A 19 23.18 12.13 -14.87
CA SER A 19 23.05 13.58 -14.92
C SER A 19 21.81 13.90 -15.77
N SER A 20 20.69 14.17 -15.12
CA SER A 20 19.40 14.33 -15.79
C SER A 20 19.29 15.73 -16.38
N THR A 21 19.48 15.84 -17.68
CA THR A 21 18.92 16.97 -18.41
C THR A 21 17.42 16.75 -18.60
N PRO A 22 16.60 17.82 -18.70
CA PRO A 22 15.15 17.67 -18.95
C PRO A 22 14.81 16.82 -20.17
N GLU A 23 15.66 16.82 -21.18
CA GLU A 23 15.49 16.03 -22.40
C GLU A 23 15.71 14.53 -22.17
N THR A 24 16.69 14.14 -21.33
CA THR A 24 16.94 12.73 -20.99
C THR A 24 15.84 12.17 -20.11
N GLN A 25 15.28 12.99 -19.22
CA GLN A 25 14.16 12.60 -18.37
C GLN A 25 12.89 12.36 -19.20
N MET A 26 12.58 13.25 -20.15
CA MET A 26 11.44 13.10 -21.06
C MET A 26 11.56 11.87 -21.97
N SER A 27 12.77 11.57 -22.46
CA SER A 27 13.03 10.37 -23.26
C SER A 27 12.89 9.09 -22.44
N PHE A 28 13.29 9.10 -21.17
CA PHE A 28 13.15 7.97 -20.27
C PHE A 28 11.66 7.71 -19.92
N GLU A 29 10.90 8.76 -19.64
CA GLU A 29 9.47 8.66 -19.37
C GLU A 29 8.70 8.07 -20.56
N LEU A 30 9.00 8.51 -21.77
CA LEU A 30 8.37 8.01 -22.98
C LEU A 30 8.70 6.52 -23.20
N ALA A 31 9.96 6.13 -23.01
CA ALA A 31 10.40 4.74 -23.11
C ALA A 31 9.74 3.83 -22.07
N MET A 32 9.61 4.32 -20.83
CA MET A 32 8.92 3.60 -19.77
C MET A 32 7.44 3.39 -20.07
N LYS A 33 6.74 4.42 -20.53
CA LYS A 33 5.33 4.33 -20.91
C LYS A 33 5.11 3.35 -22.05
N SER A 34 5.96 3.40 -23.08
CA SER A 34 5.94 2.47 -24.21
C SER A 34 6.15 1.03 -23.78
N LEU A 35 7.10 0.78 -22.88
CA LEU A 35 7.38 -0.55 -22.34
C LEU A 35 6.20 -1.11 -21.52
N ILE A 36 5.56 -0.27 -20.71
CA ILE A 36 4.37 -0.67 -19.94
C ILE A 36 3.23 -1.06 -20.90
N CYS A 37 2.98 -0.27 -21.94
CA CYS A 37 1.97 -0.60 -22.94
C CYS A 37 2.28 -1.93 -23.64
N GLU A 38 3.52 -2.15 -24.04
CA GLU A 38 3.95 -3.40 -24.69
C GLU A 38 3.77 -4.63 -23.80
N ILE A 39 4.06 -4.50 -22.49
CA ILE A 39 3.86 -5.58 -21.53
C ILE A 39 2.37 -5.90 -21.37
N ILE A 40 1.52 -4.87 -21.25
CA ILE A 40 0.07 -5.06 -21.11
C ILE A 40 -0.51 -5.75 -22.35
N GLU A 41 -0.07 -5.34 -23.54
CA GLU A 41 -0.48 -5.95 -24.81
C GLU A 41 -0.07 -7.42 -24.92
N LYS A 42 1.18 -7.73 -24.57
CA LYS A 42 1.70 -9.12 -24.60
C LYS A 42 1.10 -10.02 -23.55
N ALA A 43 0.77 -9.48 -22.38
CA ALA A 43 0.17 -10.25 -21.28
C ALA A 43 -1.32 -10.54 -21.48
N GLN A 44 -1.96 -9.98 -22.53
CA GLN A 44 -3.40 -10.12 -22.81
C GLN A 44 -4.32 -9.80 -21.61
N CYS A 45 -3.84 -8.94 -20.70
CA CYS A 45 -4.54 -8.58 -19.45
C CYS A 45 -5.58 -7.46 -19.64
N GLN A 46 -6.06 -7.22 -20.84
CA GLN A 46 -6.95 -6.12 -21.21
C GLN A 46 -8.39 -6.25 -20.67
N GLN A 47 -8.67 -7.24 -19.83
CA GLN A 47 -10.00 -7.43 -19.23
C GLN A 47 -10.16 -6.81 -17.83
N ASP A 48 -9.05 -6.35 -17.24
CA ASP A 48 -9.05 -5.71 -15.92
C ASP A 48 -9.17 -4.19 -16.07
N GLU A 49 -10.22 -3.60 -15.47
CA GLU A 49 -10.50 -2.15 -15.55
C GLU A 49 -9.32 -1.30 -15.07
N GLY A 50 -8.56 -1.79 -14.07
CA GLY A 50 -7.38 -1.09 -13.56
C GLY A 50 -6.23 -1.10 -14.56
N ILE A 51 -6.04 -2.20 -15.28
CA ILE A 51 -5.03 -2.34 -16.33
C ILE A 51 -5.41 -1.52 -17.56
N ILE A 52 -6.70 -1.49 -17.92
CA ILE A 52 -7.21 -0.63 -19.00
C ILE A 52 -6.95 0.84 -18.69
N SER A 53 -7.26 1.29 -17.48
CA SER A 53 -7.00 2.67 -17.06
C SER A 53 -5.50 3.00 -17.09
N LEU A 54 -4.63 2.09 -16.62
CA LEU A 54 -3.18 2.26 -16.69
C LEU A 54 -2.68 2.35 -18.12
N TYR A 55 -3.20 1.50 -19.00
CA TYR A 55 -2.86 1.49 -20.41
C TYR A 55 -3.23 2.83 -21.09
N GLN A 56 -4.43 3.35 -20.77
CA GLN A 56 -4.89 4.65 -21.26
C GLN A 56 -4.02 5.79 -20.73
N ASP A 57 -3.73 5.82 -19.42
CA ASP A 57 -2.86 6.81 -18.78
C ASP A 57 -1.45 6.85 -19.42
N CYS A 58 -0.89 5.68 -19.74
CA CYS A 58 0.41 5.57 -20.42
C CYS A 58 0.35 6.03 -21.88
N ARG A 59 -0.74 5.72 -22.60
CA ARG A 59 -0.89 6.01 -24.01
C ARG A 59 -1.21 7.48 -24.29
N GLU A 60 -2.02 8.11 -23.45
CA GLU A 60 -2.43 9.50 -23.62
C GLU A 60 -1.38 10.51 -23.13
N GLY A 61 -0.35 10.06 -22.46
CA GLY A 61 0.81 10.87 -22.09
C GLY A 61 0.55 11.96 -21.04
N MET A 62 -0.61 11.95 -20.39
CA MET A 62 -1.05 13.04 -19.53
C MET A 62 -0.45 13.03 -18.12
N ASN A 63 0.12 11.92 -17.66
CA ASN A 63 0.66 11.79 -16.31
C ASN A 63 2.18 11.64 -16.32
N SER A 64 2.85 12.22 -15.33
CA SER A 64 4.30 12.02 -15.13
C SER A 64 4.59 10.57 -14.76
N SER A 65 5.84 10.14 -14.90
CA SER A 65 6.28 8.81 -14.45
C SER A 65 6.01 8.58 -12.97
N ASP A 66 6.14 9.64 -12.15
CA ASP A 66 5.88 9.60 -10.72
C ASP A 66 4.38 9.39 -10.43
N ASP A 67 3.50 10.02 -11.20
CA ASP A 67 2.05 9.81 -11.09
C ASP A 67 1.65 8.41 -11.52
N ILE A 68 2.26 7.87 -12.58
CA ILE A 68 2.04 6.49 -13.03
C ILE A 68 2.54 5.50 -11.97
N PHE A 69 3.72 5.76 -11.38
CA PHE A 69 4.26 4.94 -10.29
C PHE A 69 3.39 4.99 -9.05
N LEU A 70 2.92 6.17 -8.67
CA LEU A 70 2.02 6.35 -7.54
C LEU A 70 0.68 5.64 -7.80
N ASN A 71 0.12 5.79 -8.99
CA ASN A 71 -1.10 5.11 -9.42
C ASN A 71 -0.92 3.59 -9.50
N LEU A 72 0.22 3.08 -10.00
CA LEU A 72 0.57 1.66 -9.98
C LEU A 72 0.68 1.15 -8.54
N LYS A 73 1.33 1.90 -7.66
CA LYS A 73 1.46 1.56 -6.25
C LYS A 73 0.10 1.55 -5.56
N MET A 74 -0.74 2.54 -5.85
CA MET A 74 -2.10 2.64 -5.33
C MET A 74 -3.05 1.60 -5.96
N LYS A 75 -2.96 1.36 -7.28
CA LYS A 75 -3.80 0.40 -8.01
C LYS A 75 -3.35 -1.06 -7.85
N LYS A 76 -2.07 -1.34 -7.62
CA LYS A 76 -1.58 -2.71 -7.30
C LYS A 76 -2.31 -3.31 -6.10
N TYR A 77 -2.82 -2.47 -5.21
CA TYR A 77 -3.63 -2.90 -4.08
C TYR A 77 -5.15 -2.90 -4.37
N SER A 78 -5.60 -2.37 -5.51
CA SER A 78 -7.02 -2.38 -5.90
C SER A 78 -7.37 -3.32 -7.06
N THR A 79 -6.41 -3.82 -7.84
CA THR A 79 -6.70 -4.64 -9.04
C THR A 79 -6.78 -6.15 -8.80
N GLY A 80 -6.66 -6.56 -7.62
CA GLY A 80 -6.70 -7.98 -7.38
C GLY A 80 -7.86 -8.45 -6.60
N VAL A 81 -9.10 -8.24 -6.88
CA VAL A 81 -10.03 -9.23 -6.36
C VAL A 81 -11.50 -8.84 -6.46
N ASN A 82 -12.28 -9.67 -7.12
CA ASN A 82 -13.63 -10.09 -6.74
C ASN A 82 -14.39 -9.11 -5.83
N ARG A 83 -15.28 -8.33 -6.39
CA ARG A 83 -16.40 -7.68 -5.71
C ARG A 83 -17.36 -8.70 -5.05
N GLY A 84 -16.84 -9.82 -4.55
CA GLY A 84 -17.59 -10.92 -3.96
C GLY A 84 -17.27 -11.24 -2.51
N ASN A 85 -16.37 -10.50 -1.85
CA ASN A 85 -16.26 -10.50 -0.40
C ASN A 85 -15.38 -9.29 -0.03
N ALA A 86 -16.01 -8.19 0.36
CA ALA A 86 -15.29 -7.04 0.91
C ALA A 86 -14.51 -7.51 2.14
N ARG A 87 -13.21 -7.79 1.93
CA ARG A 87 -12.34 -8.23 3.02
C ARG A 87 -12.21 -7.06 3.98
N ARG A 88 -12.69 -7.29 5.16
CA ARG A 88 -12.76 -6.30 6.20
C ARG A 88 -12.06 -6.85 7.42
N ILE A 89 -11.20 -6.05 8.01
CA ILE A 89 -10.68 -6.30 9.34
C ILE A 89 -11.22 -5.22 10.27
N ARG A 90 -11.66 -5.61 11.44
CA ARG A 90 -12.15 -4.70 12.48
C ARG A 90 -11.18 -4.69 13.63
N LEU A 91 -10.80 -3.50 14.06
CA LEU A 91 -10.06 -3.28 15.30
C LEU A 91 -11.02 -2.76 16.34
N VAL A 92 -11.20 -3.51 17.41
CA VAL A 92 -12.05 -3.14 18.53
C VAL A 92 -11.19 -2.54 19.64
N GLY A 93 -11.39 -1.26 19.93
CA GLY A 93 -10.61 -0.54 20.94
C GLY A 93 -10.86 -1.07 22.34
N ILE A 94 -9.85 -1.66 22.95
CA ILE A 94 -9.85 -2.16 24.33
C ILE A 94 -9.68 -0.99 25.31
N THR A 95 -8.77 -0.08 25.01
CA THR A 95 -8.35 0.99 25.91
C THR A 95 -9.20 2.25 25.77
N ASN A 96 -9.51 2.64 24.53
CA ASN A 96 -10.22 3.91 24.23
C ASN A 96 -11.66 3.72 23.73
N GLY A 97 -12.11 2.48 23.53
CA GLY A 97 -13.43 2.14 23.00
C GLY A 97 -13.66 2.49 21.52
N GLN A 98 -12.66 3.03 20.83
CA GLN A 98 -12.75 3.37 19.42
C GLN A 98 -12.69 2.11 18.56
N ASN A 99 -13.68 1.91 17.69
CA ASN A 99 -13.67 0.83 16.72
C ASN A 99 -13.24 1.37 15.35
N LEU A 100 -12.29 0.69 14.72
CA LEU A 100 -11.81 1.02 13.40
C LEU A 100 -12.15 -0.11 12.43
N ILE A 101 -12.74 0.24 11.29
CA ILE A 101 -13.02 -0.71 10.22
C ILE A 101 -12.06 -0.40 9.08
N ILE A 102 -11.30 -1.39 8.66
CA ILE A 102 -10.36 -1.32 7.56
C ILE A 102 -10.91 -2.19 6.44
N ASP A 103 -11.36 -1.54 5.39
CA ASP A 103 -12.02 -2.10 4.21
C ASP A 103 -11.31 -1.72 2.91
N MET A 104 -10.09 -1.22 3.04
CA MET A 104 -9.20 -0.83 1.95
C MET A 104 -7.96 -1.71 1.90
N ALA A 105 -7.30 -1.76 0.74
CA ALA A 105 -6.12 -2.60 0.55
C ALA A 105 -4.91 -2.16 1.38
N GLU A 106 -4.80 -0.88 1.69
CA GLU A 106 -3.80 -0.29 2.59
C GLU A 106 -4.44 0.83 3.40
N CYS A 107 -4.29 0.78 4.70
CA CYS A 107 -4.81 1.76 5.64
C CYS A 107 -3.71 2.24 6.58
N ILE A 108 -3.39 3.52 6.53
CA ILE A 108 -2.47 4.17 7.46
C ILE A 108 -3.27 4.62 8.68
N LEU A 109 -2.78 4.25 9.86
CA LEU A 109 -3.31 4.63 11.16
C LEU A 109 -2.39 5.66 11.83
N GLY A 110 -2.95 6.66 12.46
CA GLY A 110 -2.19 7.69 13.16
C GLY A 110 -3.08 8.78 13.74
N LYS A 111 -2.48 9.75 14.43
CA LYS A 111 -3.26 10.83 15.09
C LYS A 111 -3.60 12.02 14.17
N SER A 112 -2.99 12.13 13.00
CA SER A 112 -3.20 13.28 12.12
C SER A 112 -4.05 12.92 10.91
N PRO A 113 -5.18 13.60 10.68
CA PRO A 113 -6.03 13.35 9.51
C PRO A 113 -5.33 13.71 8.18
N GLU A 114 -4.25 14.46 8.23
CA GLU A 114 -3.46 14.82 7.05
C GLU A 114 -2.60 13.63 6.55
N TYR A 115 -2.19 12.73 7.46
CA TYR A 115 -1.26 11.66 7.17
C TYR A 115 -1.84 10.25 7.37
N ALA A 116 -3.00 10.14 7.99
CA ALA A 116 -3.63 8.86 8.30
C ALA A 116 -4.99 8.72 7.59
N HIS A 117 -5.24 7.53 7.06
CA HIS A 117 -6.55 7.19 6.50
C HIS A 117 -7.62 6.99 7.60
N LYS A 118 -7.20 6.50 8.76
CA LYS A 118 -8.03 6.38 9.97
C LYS A 118 -7.31 7.05 11.13
N VAL A 119 -8.00 8.00 11.72
CA VAL A 119 -7.47 8.76 12.86
C VAL A 119 -7.69 7.96 14.15
N ILE A 120 -6.61 7.80 14.89
CA ILE A 120 -6.63 7.22 16.23
C ILE A 120 -6.81 8.35 17.25
N GLU A 121 -7.89 8.27 18.00
CA GLU A 121 -8.27 9.24 19.02
C GLU A 121 -7.92 8.76 20.43
N GLY A 122 -7.81 9.70 21.37
CA GLY A 122 -7.65 9.39 22.80
C GLY A 122 -6.21 9.25 23.27
N SER A 123 -5.20 9.45 22.41
CA SER A 123 -3.79 9.45 22.84
C SER A 123 -2.94 10.47 22.09
N SER A 124 -2.16 11.23 22.84
CA SER A 124 -1.11 12.09 22.31
C SER A 124 0.17 11.33 21.93
N SER A 125 0.31 10.11 22.46
CA SER A 125 1.48 9.23 22.25
C SER A 125 1.51 8.59 20.88
N VAL A 126 0.40 8.57 20.16
CA VAL A 126 0.31 8.09 18.79
C VAL A 126 1.00 9.05 17.84
N SER A 127 1.84 8.55 16.94
CA SER A 127 2.51 9.36 15.89
C SER A 127 1.50 9.83 14.84
N ARG A 128 1.81 10.95 14.15
CA ARG A 128 0.96 11.48 13.07
C ARG A 128 0.62 10.42 12.02
N LYS A 129 1.63 9.66 11.60
CA LYS A 129 1.61 8.44 10.83
C LYS A 129 2.30 7.39 11.68
N HIS A 130 1.55 6.39 12.20
CA HIS A 130 2.08 5.47 13.21
C HIS A 130 2.38 4.09 12.64
N CYS A 131 1.36 3.44 12.11
CA CYS A 131 1.48 2.14 11.48
C CYS A 131 0.58 2.06 10.24
N ARG A 132 0.76 1.02 9.44
CA ARG A 132 -0.15 0.69 8.35
C ARG A 132 -0.63 -0.74 8.47
N ILE A 133 -1.87 -0.97 8.08
CA ILE A 133 -2.44 -2.29 7.89
C ILE A 133 -2.71 -2.45 6.41
N PHE A 134 -2.26 -3.54 5.84
CA PHE A 134 -2.39 -3.78 4.41
C PHE A 134 -2.69 -5.24 4.09
N TRP A 135 -3.35 -5.45 2.96
CA TRP A 135 -3.70 -6.77 2.47
C TRP A 135 -2.66 -7.27 1.48
N MET A 136 -2.12 -8.45 1.71
CA MET A 136 -1.16 -9.09 0.83
C MET A 136 -1.32 -10.62 0.91
N ASN A 137 -1.22 -11.31 -0.23
CA ASN A 137 -1.24 -12.78 -0.30
C ASN A 137 -2.39 -13.46 0.46
N GLY A 138 -3.57 -12.85 0.44
CA GLY A 138 -4.72 -13.47 1.09
C GLY A 138 -4.89 -13.16 2.58
N GLN A 139 -4.08 -12.27 3.18
CA GLN A 139 -4.06 -11.97 4.60
C GLN A 139 -3.78 -10.49 4.87
N PHE A 140 -4.25 -9.98 6.01
CA PHE A 140 -3.85 -8.67 6.50
C PHE A 140 -2.52 -8.74 7.25
N TYR A 141 -1.73 -7.69 7.08
CA TYR A 141 -0.45 -7.49 7.78
C TYR A 141 -0.42 -6.11 8.41
N ILE A 142 0.37 -5.96 9.47
CA ILE A 142 0.67 -4.68 10.10
C ILE A 142 2.16 -4.40 10.04
N GLU A 143 2.51 -3.13 9.81
CA GLU A 143 3.88 -2.62 9.80
C GLU A 143 3.95 -1.31 10.58
N ASP A 144 4.99 -1.15 11.40
CA ASP A 144 5.30 0.12 12.06
C ASP A 144 5.95 1.08 11.06
N MET A 145 5.50 2.32 11.00
CA MET A 145 5.98 3.33 10.05
C MET A 145 7.04 4.27 10.66
N GLY A 146 7.89 3.75 11.52
CA GLY A 146 8.89 4.53 12.26
C GLY A 146 8.24 5.39 13.35
N SER A 147 7.27 4.84 14.04
CA SER A 147 6.57 5.54 15.12
C SER A 147 7.47 5.75 16.33
N LEU A 148 7.18 6.79 17.13
CA LEU A 148 7.99 7.12 18.31
C LEU A 148 7.82 6.10 19.45
N ASN A 149 6.58 5.62 19.63
CA ASN A 149 6.21 4.73 20.75
C ASN A 149 5.85 3.31 20.30
N HIS A 150 6.26 2.95 19.08
CA HIS A 150 6.19 1.61 18.49
C HIS A 150 4.79 1.00 18.40
N THR A 151 4.73 -0.01 17.54
CA THR A 151 3.57 -0.89 17.36
C THR A 151 3.93 -2.27 17.88
N TYR A 152 2.97 -2.95 18.52
CA TYR A 152 3.17 -4.31 19.02
C TYR A 152 2.00 -5.20 18.57
N VAL A 153 2.28 -6.47 18.37
CA VAL A 153 1.27 -7.52 18.15
C VAL A 153 1.48 -8.61 19.19
N ASN A 154 0.47 -8.88 20.01
CA ASN A 154 0.52 -9.85 21.09
C ASN A 154 1.71 -9.62 22.04
N GLY A 155 2.04 -8.36 22.32
CA GLY A 155 3.16 -7.96 23.17
C GLY A 155 4.54 -7.99 22.49
N SER A 156 4.64 -8.44 21.27
CA SER A 156 5.89 -8.45 20.49
C SER A 156 5.98 -7.19 19.64
N ILE A 157 7.13 -6.51 19.69
CA ILE A 157 7.36 -5.29 18.91
C ILE A 157 7.44 -5.60 17.42
N VAL A 158 6.77 -4.78 16.62
CA VAL A 158 6.91 -4.77 15.15
C VAL A 158 8.13 -3.93 14.80
N LYS A 159 9.22 -4.57 14.35
CA LYS A 159 10.44 -3.85 14.02
C LYS A 159 10.29 -3.07 12.71
N ASN A 160 11.08 -2.02 12.56
CA ASN A 160 11.08 -1.21 11.35
C ASN A 160 11.42 -2.06 10.10
N GLY A 161 10.56 -1.99 9.08
CA GLY A 161 10.68 -2.79 7.86
C GLY A 161 10.19 -4.24 7.97
N GLU A 162 9.72 -4.64 9.15
CA GLU A 162 9.07 -5.93 9.40
C GLU A 162 7.54 -5.78 9.33
N TYR A 163 6.85 -6.76 8.81
CA TYR A 163 5.39 -6.81 8.82
C TYR A 163 4.92 -8.15 9.39
N ILE A 164 3.91 -8.06 10.26
CA ILE A 164 3.39 -9.21 11.00
C ILE A 164 1.99 -9.52 10.47
N PRO A 165 1.70 -10.80 10.13
CA PRO A 165 0.36 -11.21 9.74
C PRO A 165 -0.61 -11.07 10.91
N LEU A 166 -1.83 -10.59 10.64
CA LEU A 166 -2.89 -10.40 11.61
C LEU A 166 -3.93 -11.51 11.52
N GLN A 167 -4.33 -12.02 12.66
CA GLN A 167 -5.39 -13.01 12.81
C GLN A 167 -6.49 -12.50 13.76
N ALA A 168 -7.69 -13.02 13.62
CA ALA A 168 -8.76 -12.71 14.57
C ALA A 168 -8.36 -13.16 15.98
N GLY A 169 -8.55 -12.28 16.96
CA GLY A 169 -8.14 -12.48 18.35
C GLY A 169 -6.76 -11.90 18.67
N ASP A 170 -5.97 -11.47 17.68
CA ASP A 170 -4.72 -10.77 17.98
C ASP A 170 -4.97 -9.44 18.69
N VAL A 171 -4.07 -9.09 19.60
CA VAL A 171 -4.08 -7.78 20.28
C VAL A 171 -2.98 -6.92 19.67
N ILE A 172 -3.39 -5.84 19.01
CA ILE A 172 -2.50 -4.80 18.49
C ILE A 172 -2.39 -3.70 19.54
N GLN A 173 -1.16 -3.31 19.88
CA GLN A 173 -0.89 -2.12 20.66
C GLN A 173 -0.25 -1.06 19.79
N ILE A 174 -0.84 0.13 19.75
CA ILE A 174 -0.39 1.32 19.04
C ILE A 174 -0.07 2.39 20.07
N ALA A 175 1.20 2.59 20.37
CA ALA A 175 1.68 3.38 21.49
C ALA A 175 1.12 2.85 22.83
N ASP A 176 0.21 3.59 23.46
CA ASP A 176 -0.45 3.27 24.71
C ASP A 176 -1.90 2.72 24.57
N LEU A 177 -2.37 2.58 23.32
CA LEU A 177 -3.72 2.10 23.02
C LEU A 177 -3.69 0.65 22.51
N GLN A 178 -4.68 -0.14 22.93
CA GLN A 178 -4.83 -1.53 22.56
C GLN A 178 -6.12 -1.77 21.77
N TYR A 179 -6.03 -2.62 20.76
CA TYR A 179 -7.13 -3.04 19.89
C TYR A 179 -7.11 -4.55 19.69
N GLU A 180 -8.28 -5.17 19.73
CA GLU A 180 -8.45 -6.57 19.35
C GLU A 180 -8.84 -6.66 17.87
N VAL A 181 -8.25 -7.60 17.16
CA VAL A 181 -8.54 -7.90 15.76
C VAL A 181 -9.74 -8.82 15.65
N GLN A 182 -10.74 -8.43 14.83
CA GLN A 182 -11.97 -9.21 14.58
C GLN A 182 -12.29 -9.29 13.09
#